data_ebc21387bf7a1d96e3d59a382120367a
#
_entry.id   ebc21387bf7a1d96e3d59a382120367a
#
_cell.length_a   1.000
_cell.length_b   1.000
_cell.length_c   1.000
_cell.angle_alpha   90.00
_cell.angle_beta   90.00
_cell.angle_gamma   90.00
#
_symmetry.space_group_name_H-M   'P 1'
#
loop_
_entity.id
_entity.type
_entity.pdbx_description
1 polymer ?
#
loop_
_entity_poly.entity_id
_entity_poly.type
_entity_poly.pdbx_seq_one_letter_code
_entity_poly.pdbx_strand_id
1 'polypeptide(L)'
;RVLGRVQTLGLLWQLDGDRRWADRAWRELETAAQFKDWNPSHFLDTAEMTHAFAIGYDWLYEAWTETQRETLRAAIVKHGFTPGLKVYEKNNWWASARHNWNQVCNGGLGMGALALADVEPELAGRILNAGLNSIQIAMAEFAPDGACIEGPGYWGYATTYNFVFLAALQSALGTDFRLSTFPGVEQTGWYPLHVT
;
A
#
# COMPACT_ATOMS: atom_id res chain seq x y z
N ARG A 1 -3.78 11.93 -4.92
CA ARG A 1 -3.29 13.26 -4.46
C ARG A 1 -2.91 13.24 -2.98
N VAL A 2 -3.68 12.62 -2.08
CA VAL A 2 -3.35 12.55 -0.64
C VAL A 2 -2.05 11.80 -0.43
N LEU A 3 -1.90 10.61 -1.02
CA LEU A 3 -0.69 9.79 -0.91
C LEU A 3 0.59 10.58 -1.24
N GLY A 4 0.69 11.19 -2.41
CA GLY A 4 1.89 11.92 -2.81
C GLY A 4 2.21 13.13 -1.89
N ARG A 5 1.18 13.80 -1.36
CA ARG A 5 1.38 14.89 -0.39
C ARG A 5 1.89 14.36 0.95
N VAL A 6 1.29 13.28 1.46
CA VAL A 6 1.69 12.69 2.75
C VAL A 6 3.11 12.11 2.66
N GLN A 7 3.46 11.43 1.56
CA GLN A 7 4.82 10.95 1.32
C GLN A 7 5.84 12.09 1.33
N THR A 8 5.57 13.17 0.59
CA THR A 8 6.48 14.33 0.54
C THR A 8 6.64 14.98 1.91
N LEU A 9 5.52 15.22 2.61
CA LEU A 9 5.54 15.86 3.91
C LEU A 9 6.16 14.97 4.99
N GLY A 10 5.89 13.66 4.95
CA GLY A 10 6.52 12.68 5.83
C GLY A 10 8.02 12.60 5.62
N LEU A 11 8.48 12.58 4.37
CA LEU A 11 9.91 12.59 4.07
C LEU A 11 10.59 13.87 4.58
N LEU A 12 10.00 15.03 4.36
CA LEU A 12 10.54 16.30 4.86
C LEU A 12 10.62 16.31 6.39
N TRP A 13 9.60 15.79 7.08
CA TRP A 13 9.64 15.62 8.53
C TRP A 13 10.80 14.72 8.98
N GLN A 14 11.02 13.59 8.31
CA GLN A 14 12.13 12.68 8.63
C GLN A 14 13.52 13.33 8.41
N LEU A 15 13.63 14.27 7.47
CA LEU A 15 14.90 14.91 7.13
C LEU A 15 15.28 16.05 8.09
N ASP A 16 14.33 16.90 8.50
CA ASP A 16 14.62 18.11 9.27
C ASP A 16 13.85 18.24 10.60
N GLY A 17 12.85 17.40 10.84
CA GLY A 17 12.04 17.44 12.07
C GLY A 17 11.15 18.68 12.20
N ASP A 18 10.99 19.49 11.15
CA ASP A 18 10.18 20.71 11.22
C ASP A 18 8.68 20.38 11.37
N ARG A 19 8.13 20.77 12.50
CA ARG A 19 6.73 20.52 12.86
C ARG A 19 5.72 20.97 11.81
N ARG A 20 6.05 21.97 11.00
CA ARG A 20 5.18 22.47 9.92
C ARG A 20 4.80 21.37 8.92
N TRP A 21 5.71 20.42 8.67
CA TRP A 21 5.44 19.30 7.76
C TRP A 21 4.39 18.33 8.32
N ALA A 22 4.55 17.98 9.60
CA ALA A 22 3.57 17.14 10.28
C ALA A 22 2.20 17.84 10.39
N ASP A 23 2.16 19.11 10.79
CA ASP A 23 0.91 19.87 10.90
C ASP A 23 0.20 19.98 9.54
N ARG A 24 0.97 20.10 8.45
CA ARG A 24 0.39 20.11 7.10
C ARG A 24 -0.12 18.74 6.68
N ALA A 25 0.61 17.66 6.99
CA ALA A 25 0.19 16.29 6.73
C ALA A 25 -1.08 15.95 7.51
N TRP A 26 -1.17 16.38 8.76
CA TRP A 26 -2.36 16.19 9.60
C TRP A 26 -3.63 16.71 8.92
N ARG A 27 -3.59 17.92 8.37
CA ARG A 27 -4.77 18.49 7.68
C ARG A 27 -5.29 17.65 6.51
N GLU A 28 -4.38 17.04 5.74
CA GLU A 28 -4.76 16.12 4.65
C GLU A 28 -5.41 14.84 5.22
N LEU A 29 -4.77 14.25 6.23
CA LEU A 29 -5.20 13.00 6.83
C LEU A 29 -6.50 13.16 7.63
N GLU A 30 -6.60 14.18 8.49
CA GLU A 30 -7.81 14.46 9.26
C GLU A 30 -9.02 14.67 8.35
N THR A 31 -8.87 15.46 7.29
CA THR A 31 -9.93 15.66 6.31
C THR A 31 -10.36 14.37 5.66
N ALA A 32 -9.41 13.54 5.24
CA ALA A 32 -9.70 12.28 4.56
C ALA A 32 -10.25 11.20 5.51
N ALA A 33 -9.89 11.23 6.81
CA ALA A 33 -10.46 10.37 7.83
C ALA A 33 -11.96 10.61 8.04
N GLN A 34 -12.43 11.84 7.79
CA GLN A 34 -13.83 12.24 7.93
C GLN A 34 -14.70 11.89 6.72
N PHE A 35 -14.13 11.40 5.62
CA PHE A 35 -14.91 10.98 4.47
C PHE A 35 -15.86 9.85 4.85
N LYS A 36 -16.99 9.78 4.18
CA LYS A 36 -17.96 8.69 4.37
C LYS A 36 -17.33 7.33 4.13
N ASP A 37 -16.54 7.22 3.08
CA ASP A 37 -15.73 6.07 2.68
C ASP A 37 -14.57 6.52 1.77
N TRP A 38 -13.68 5.59 1.42
CA TRP A 38 -12.59 5.80 0.47
C TRP A 38 -12.89 5.16 -0.89
N ASN A 39 -14.13 5.28 -1.35
CA ASN A 39 -14.62 4.78 -2.64
C ASN A 39 -14.36 3.26 -2.85
N PRO A 40 -14.88 2.38 -1.99
CA PRO A 40 -14.63 0.94 -2.12
C PRO A 40 -15.24 0.31 -3.38
N SER A 41 -16.06 1.05 -4.15
CA SER A 41 -16.55 0.64 -5.45
C SER A 41 -15.49 0.79 -6.56
N HIS A 42 -14.50 1.66 -6.37
CA HIS A 42 -13.29 1.77 -7.18
C HIS A 42 -12.08 1.58 -6.26
N PHE A 43 -11.77 0.33 -5.93
CA PHE A 43 -10.91 -0.03 -4.80
C PHE A 43 -9.47 0.50 -4.88
N LEU A 44 -9.02 0.95 -6.03
CA LEU A 44 -7.72 1.65 -6.15
C LEU A 44 -7.67 2.88 -5.23
N ASP A 45 -8.76 3.65 -5.15
CA ASP A 45 -8.83 4.82 -4.27
C ASP A 45 -8.71 4.41 -2.79
N THR A 46 -9.39 3.33 -2.39
CA THR A 46 -9.29 2.74 -1.05
C THR A 46 -7.86 2.30 -0.73
N ALA A 47 -7.20 1.63 -1.66
CA ALA A 47 -5.84 1.13 -1.50
C ALA A 47 -4.83 2.27 -1.40
N GLU A 48 -4.89 3.25 -2.30
CA GLU A 48 -4.02 4.43 -2.27
C GLU A 48 -4.21 5.26 -0.99
N MET A 49 -5.45 5.38 -0.52
CA MET A 49 -5.74 6.09 0.72
C MET A 49 -5.20 5.31 1.94
N THR A 50 -5.37 3.99 1.97
CA THR A 50 -4.80 3.14 3.02
C THR A 50 -3.28 3.28 3.07
N HIS A 51 -2.61 3.30 1.92
CA HIS A 51 -1.17 3.52 1.81
C HIS A 51 -0.77 4.92 2.33
N ALA A 52 -1.53 5.96 1.97
CA ALA A 52 -1.28 7.31 2.46
C ALA A 52 -1.35 7.40 3.99
N PHE A 53 -2.37 6.76 4.57
CA PHE A 53 -2.56 6.72 6.01
C PHE A 53 -1.49 5.87 6.72
N ALA A 54 -1.05 4.77 6.09
CA ALA A 54 0.05 3.96 6.60
C ALA A 54 1.35 4.77 6.73
N ILE A 55 1.75 5.47 5.66
CA ILE A 55 2.92 6.35 5.69
C ILE A 55 2.72 7.49 6.70
N GLY A 56 1.54 8.10 6.74
CA GLY A 56 1.24 9.15 7.69
C GLY A 56 1.31 8.67 9.14
N TYR A 57 0.83 7.46 9.42
CA TYR A 57 0.88 6.86 10.74
C TYR A 57 2.32 6.54 11.18
N ASP A 58 3.08 5.87 10.32
CA ASP A 58 4.40 5.34 10.63
C ASP A 58 5.48 6.43 10.59
N TRP A 59 5.65 7.14 9.47
CA TRP A 59 6.73 8.12 9.31
C TRP A 59 6.60 9.35 10.19
N LEU A 60 5.39 9.69 10.60
CA LEU A 60 5.10 10.86 11.43
C LEU A 60 4.66 10.46 12.84
N TYR A 61 4.91 9.20 13.25
CA TYR A 61 4.43 8.63 14.51
C TYR A 61 4.77 9.49 15.72
N GLU A 62 6.03 9.93 15.82
CA GLU A 62 6.52 10.79 16.92
C GLU A 62 5.91 12.20 16.91
N ALA A 63 5.38 12.64 15.77
CA ALA A 63 4.69 13.92 15.66
C ALA A 63 3.25 13.88 16.18
N TRP A 64 2.64 12.70 16.25
CA TRP A 64 1.22 12.57 16.58
C TRP A 64 0.97 12.47 18.09
N THR A 65 -0.11 13.14 18.53
CA THR A 65 -0.72 12.83 19.82
C THR A 65 -1.40 11.46 19.76
N GLU A 66 -1.71 10.90 20.94
CA GLU A 66 -2.45 9.64 21.00
C GLU A 66 -3.80 9.70 20.29
N THR A 67 -4.53 10.80 20.45
CA THR A 67 -5.82 11.03 19.77
C THR A 67 -5.66 11.04 18.24
N GLN A 68 -4.57 11.61 17.73
CA GLN A 68 -4.28 11.63 16.30
C GLN A 68 -3.94 10.24 15.79
N ARG A 69 -3.09 9.49 16.51
CA ARG A 69 -2.78 8.09 16.18
C ARG A 69 -4.05 7.22 16.14
N GLU A 70 -4.91 7.37 17.14
CA GLU A 70 -6.19 6.66 17.18
C GLU A 70 -7.10 7.01 16.00
N THR A 71 -7.15 8.28 15.60
CA THR A 71 -7.92 8.72 14.43
C THR A 71 -7.42 8.05 13.15
N LEU A 72 -6.08 8.00 12.94
CA LEU A 72 -5.48 7.38 11.78
C LEU A 72 -5.70 5.85 11.78
N ARG A 73 -5.48 5.19 12.92
CA ARG A 73 -5.74 3.76 13.11
C ARG A 73 -7.20 3.41 12.78
N ALA A 74 -8.14 4.11 13.39
CA ALA A 74 -9.57 3.88 13.18
C ALA A 74 -9.98 4.07 11.71
N ALA A 75 -9.41 5.06 11.02
CA ALA A 75 -9.67 5.30 9.61
C ALA A 75 -9.13 4.16 8.72
N ILE A 76 -7.90 3.68 8.95
CA ILE A 76 -7.34 2.52 8.23
C ILE A 76 -8.22 1.28 8.41
N VAL A 77 -8.58 0.97 9.65
CA VAL A 77 -9.43 -0.20 9.96
C VAL A 77 -10.80 -0.08 9.30
N LYS A 78 -11.46 1.06 9.46
CA LYS A 78 -12.83 1.28 8.98
C LYS A 78 -12.90 1.34 7.45
N HIS A 79 -12.05 2.13 6.83
CA HIS A 79 -12.17 2.47 5.42
C HIS A 79 -11.27 1.62 4.51
N GLY A 80 -10.16 1.05 5.04
CA GLY A 80 -9.24 0.19 4.32
C GLY A 80 -9.50 -1.29 4.58
N PHE A 81 -9.28 -1.75 5.83
CA PHE A 81 -9.29 -3.17 6.16
C PHE A 81 -10.67 -3.80 6.08
N THR A 82 -11.69 -3.14 6.63
CA THR A 82 -13.06 -3.69 6.63
C THR A 82 -13.57 -3.99 5.21
N PRO A 83 -13.50 -3.07 4.23
CA PRO A 83 -13.87 -3.41 2.86
C PRO A 83 -12.88 -4.37 2.19
N GLY A 84 -11.58 -4.30 2.48
CA GLY A 84 -10.56 -5.20 1.93
C GLY A 84 -10.79 -6.64 2.29
N LEU A 85 -11.03 -6.93 3.57
CA LEU A 85 -11.33 -8.28 4.05
C LEU A 85 -12.56 -8.90 3.35
N LYS A 86 -13.60 -8.10 3.09
CA LYS A 86 -14.78 -8.58 2.34
C LYS A 86 -14.47 -9.02 0.92
N VAL A 87 -13.47 -8.38 0.26
CA VAL A 87 -13.04 -8.80 -1.08
C VAL A 87 -12.20 -10.06 -0.98
N TYR A 88 -11.26 -10.14 -0.04
CA TYR A 88 -10.45 -11.34 0.20
C TYR A 88 -11.31 -12.57 0.54
N GLU A 89 -12.31 -12.42 1.42
CA GLU A 89 -13.23 -13.51 1.80
C GLU A 89 -13.99 -14.07 0.60
N LYS A 90 -14.35 -13.23 -0.37
CA LYS A 90 -15.00 -13.66 -1.62
C LYS A 90 -14.01 -14.20 -2.64
N ASN A 91 -12.73 -13.93 -2.47
CA ASN A 91 -11.64 -14.28 -3.39
C ASN A 91 -11.98 -13.96 -4.85
N ASN A 92 -12.44 -12.75 -5.10
CA ASN A 92 -12.84 -12.30 -6.42
C ASN A 92 -12.34 -10.88 -6.71
N TRP A 93 -12.77 -10.30 -7.84
CA TRP A 93 -12.46 -8.97 -8.28
C TRP A 93 -10.94 -8.71 -8.31
N TRP A 94 -10.45 -7.62 -7.70
CA TRP A 94 -9.04 -7.30 -7.70
C TRP A 94 -8.17 -8.33 -6.95
N ALA A 95 -8.71 -9.04 -5.96
CA ALA A 95 -7.95 -10.04 -5.20
C ALA A 95 -7.56 -11.28 -6.05
N SER A 96 -8.28 -11.54 -7.13
CA SER A 96 -7.96 -12.61 -8.10
C SER A 96 -7.56 -12.09 -9.48
N ALA A 97 -7.35 -10.79 -9.62
CA ALA A 97 -6.97 -10.18 -10.90
C ALA A 97 -5.50 -10.43 -11.25
N ARG A 98 -5.22 -10.48 -12.56
CA ARG A 98 -3.87 -10.68 -13.11
C ARG A 98 -3.25 -9.39 -13.66
N HIS A 99 -3.72 -8.23 -13.20
CA HIS A 99 -3.34 -6.91 -13.70
C HIS A 99 -3.10 -5.94 -12.54
N ASN A 100 -2.77 -4.69 -12.86
CA ASN A 100 -2.35 -3.64 -11.92
C ASN A 100 -3.21 -3.54 -10.64
N TRP A 101 -4.52 -3.71 -10.73
CA TRP A 101 -5.42 -3.62 -9.57
C TRP A 101 -5.02 -4.56 -8.43
N ASN A 102 -4.59 -5.78 -8.77
CA ASN A 102 -4.14 -6.73 -7.76
C ASN A 102 -2.93 -6.20 -7.01
N GLN A 103 -1.91 -5.73 -7.73
CA GLN A 103 -0.66 -5.23 -7.12
C GLN A 103 -0.90 -3.96 -6.30
N VAL A 104 -1.68 -3.02 -6.82
CA VAL A 104 -1.99 -1.75 -6.14
C VAL A 104 -2.82 -1.99 -4.87
N CYS A 105 -3.88 -2.81 -4.97
CA CYS A 105 -4.76 -3.06 -3.83
C CYS A 105 -4.06 -3.86 -2.73
N ASN A 106 -3.31 -4.91 -3.07
CA ASN A 106 -2.53 -5.68 -2.10
C ASN A 106 -1.40 -4.83 -1.49
N GLY A 107 -0.69 -4.03 -2.30
CA GLY A 107 0.35 -3.14 -1.82
C GLY A 107 -0.18 -2.10 -0.84
N GLY A 108 -1.27 -1.41 -1.20
CA GLY A 108 -1.86 -0.38 -0.34
C GLY A 108 -2.39 -0.92 0.99
N LEU A 109 -3.13 -2.04 0.96
CA LEU A 109 -3.62 -2.70 2.18
C LEU A 109 -2.48 -3.28 3.01
N GLY A 110 -1.47 -3.88 2.35
CA GLY A 110 -0.30 -4.43 3.01
C GLY A 110 0.52 -3.37 3.76
N MET A 111 0.69 -2.17 3.19
CA MET A 111 1.31 -1.04 3.89
C MET A 111 0.53 -0.66 5.15
N GLY A 112 -0.81 -0.59 5.06
CA GLY A 112 -1.66 -0.36 6.23
C GLY A 112 -1.47 -1.41 7.31
N ALA A 113 -1.38 -2.68 6.92
CA ALA A 113 -1.22 -3.79 7.84
C ALA A 113 0.15 -3.77 8.55
N LEU A 114 1.23 -3.44 7.82
CA LEU A 114 2.55 -3.29 8.43
C LEU A 114 2.57 -2.13 9.44
N ALA A 115 1.98 -0.99 9.07
CA ALA A 115 1.94 0.19 9.95
C ALA A 115 1.14 -0.03 11.25
N LEU A 116 0.16 -0.93 11.25
CA LEU A 116 -0.69 -1.22 12.41
C LEU A 116 -0.41 -2.57 13.08
N ALA A 117 0.67 -3.27 12.70
CA ALA A 117 0.95 -4.63 13.17
C ALA A 117 1.02 -4.73 14.70
N ASP A 118 1.57 -3.74 15.37
CA ASP A 118 1.74 -3.72 16.82
C ASP A 118 0.43 -3.44 17.58
N VAL A 119 -0.49 -2.68 16.97
CA VAL A 119 -1.72 -2.21 17.64
C VAL A 119 -2.98 -2.93 17.17
N GLU A 120 -2.95 -3.55 15.99
CA GLU A 120 -4.03 -4.35 15.39
C GLU A 120 -3.51 -5.70 14.87
N PRO A 121 -2.79 -6.51 15.66
CA PRO A 121 -2.05 -7.68 15.18
C PRO A 121 -2.92 -8.71 14.48
N GLU A 122 -4.16 -8.92 14.96
CA GLU A 122 -5.09 -9.89 14.37
C GLU A 122 -5.57 -9.43 12.98
N LEU A 123 -6.00 -8.18 12.86
CA LEU A 123 -6.46 -7.62 11.58
C LEU A 123 -5.32 -7.49 10.59
N ALA A 124 -4.16 -6.99 11.04
CA ALA A 124 -2.95 -6.89 10.24
C ALA A 124 -2.52 -8.26 9.70
N GLY A 125 -2.49 -9.29 10.56
CA GLY A 125 -2.16 -10.65 10.17
C GLY A 125 -3.12 -11.22 9.12
N ARG A 126 -4.42 -10.97 9.24
CA ARG A 126 -5.42 -11.39 8.24
C ARG A 126 -5.21 -10.70 6.89
N ILE A 127 -4.98 -9.39 6.89
CA ILE A 127 -4.70 -8.62 5.65
C ILE A 127 -3.41 -9.09 5.01
N LEU A 128 -2.31 -9.21 5.77
CA LEU A 128 -1.02 -9.66 5.24
C LEU A 128 -1.09 -11.06 4.66
N ASN A 129 -1.69 -12.01 5.37
CA ASN A 129 -1.81 -13.38 4.88
C ASN A 129 -2.63 -13.46 3.59
N ALA A 130 -3.76 -12.76 3.52
CA ALA A 130 -4.57 -12.72 2.31
C ALA A 130 -3.84 -12.00 1.15
N GLY A 131 -3.21 -10.86 1.44
CA GLY A 131 -2.48 -10.06 0.45
C GLY A 131 -1.27 -10.78 -0.13
N LEU A 132 -0.46 -11.46 0.70
CA LEU A 132 0.70 -12.26 0.25
C LEU A 132 0.29 -13.41 -0.67
N ASN A 133 -0.85 -14.04 -0.43
CA ASN A 133 -1.37 -15.08 -1.33
C ASN A 133 -1.92 -14.49 -2.64
N SER A 134 -2.65 -13.37 -2.53
CA SER A 134 -3.30 -12.73 -3.67
C SER A 134 -2.31 -12.09 -4.64
N ILE A 135 -1.28 -11.39 -4.16
CA ILE A 135 -0.34 -10.63 -5.00
C ILE A 135 0.45 -11.51 -5.95
N GLN A 136 0.68 -12.78 -5.60
CA GLN A 136 1.37 -13.75 -6.43
C GLN A 136 0.66 -13.99 -7.76
N ILE A 137 -0.66 -13.81 -7.81
CA ILE A 137 -1.46 -14.01 -9.04
C ILE A 137 -1.03 -13.01 -10.12
N ALA A 138 -0.89 -11.74 -9.78
CA ALA A 138 -0.44 -10.73 -10.74
C ALA A 138 1.08 -10.76 -10.95
N MET A 139 1.86 -11.12 -9.92
CA MET A 139 3.32 -11.25 -10.07
C MET A 139 3.72 -12.37 -11.01
N ALA A 140 2.92 -13.43 -11.12
CA ALA A 140 3.14 -14.52 -12.08
C ALA A 140 3.09 -14.05 -13.56
N GLU A 141 2.45 -12.92 -13.84
CA GLU A 141 2.38 -12.34 -15.19
C GLU A 141 3.71 -11.69 -15.65
N PHE A 142 4.69 -11.50 -14.78
CA PHE A 142 6.02 -11.05 -15.18
C PHE A 142 6.84 -12.16 -15.89
N ALA A 143 6.46 -13.43 -15.74
CA ALA A 143 7.15 -14.52 -16.40
C ALA A 143 6.91 -14.50 -17.93
N PRO A 144 7.93 -14.91 -18.77
CA PRO A 144 9.25 -15.36 -18.34
C PRO A 144 10.29 -14.22 -18.26
N ASP A 145 10.05 -13.07 -18.86
CA ASP A 145 11.04 -12.03 -19.20
C ASP A 145 10.80 -10.66 -18.55
N GLY A 146 9.82 -10.57 -17.68
CA GLY A 146 9.48 -9.32 -16.96
C GLY A 146 8.56 -8.39 -17.73
N ALA A 147 8.04 -8.79 -18.88
CA ALA A 147 7.11 -7.96 -19.64
C ALA A 147 5.77 -7.77 -18.91
N CYS A 148 5.08 -6.69 -19.23
CA CYS A 148 3.75 -6.39 -18.69
C CYS A 148 2.74 -6.26 -19.83
N ILE A 149 1.70 -7.08 -19.80
CA ILE A 149 0.67 -7.13 -20.86
C ILE A 149 -0.15 -5.84 -20.93
N GLU A 150 -0.18 -5.04 -19.87
CA GLU A 150 -0.92 -3.78 -19.81
C GLU A 150 -0.14 -2.59 -20.38
N GLY A 151 1.12 -2.79 -20.74
CA GLY A 151 1.99 -1.74 -21.26
C GLY A 151 2.73 -0.94 -20.18
N PRO A 152 3.69 -0.06 -20.60
CA PRO A 152 4.64 0.57 -19.68
C PRO A 152 4.00 1.53 -18.67
N GLY A 153 2.88 2.17 -18.99
CA GLY A 153 2.17 3.06 -18.08
C GLY A 153 1.60 2.32 -16.86
N TYR A 154 0.85 1.24 -17.10
CA TYR A 154 0.31 0.41 -16.02
C TYR A 154 1.39 -0.43 -15.33
N TRP A 155 2.44 -0.82 -16.06
CA TRP A 155 3.62 -1.43 -15.45
C TRP A 155 4.20 -0.51 -14.37
N GLY A 156 4.47 0.77 -14.69
CA GLY A 156 5.03 1.73 -13.74
C GLY A 156 4.10 1.97 -12.54
N TYR A 157 2.79 2.04 -12.77
CA TYR A 157 1.81 2.19 -11.71
C TYR A 157 1.79 0.98 -10.77
N ALA A 158 1.66 -0.23 -11.31
CA ALA A 158 1.59 -1.47 -10.54
C ALA A 158 2.88 -1.76 -9.76
N THR A 159 4.03 -1.68 -10.43
CA THR A 159 5.33 -1.98 -9.84
C THR A 159 5.70 -1.01 -8.72
N THR A 160 5.29 0.26 -8.81
CA THR A 160 5.50 1.23 -7.73
C THR A 160 4.88 0.74 -6.41
N TYR A 161 3.62 0.30 -6.42
CA TYR A 161 2.97 -0.22 -5.20
C TYR A 161 3.53 -1.57 -4.77
N ASN A 162 3.80 -2.45 -5.74
CA ASN A 162 4.34 -3.78 -5.46
C ASN A 162 5.71 -3.70 -4.79
N PHE A 163 6.68 -3.03 -5.42
CA PHE A 163 8.04 -2.99 -4.88
C PHE A 163 8.18 -2.16 -3.60
N VAL A 164 7.39 -1.11 -3.42
CA VAL A 164 7.32 -0.40 -2.14
C VAL A 164 6.82 -1.34 -1.04
N PHE A 165 5.81 -2.16 -1.32
CA PHE A 165 5.32 -3.15 -0.37
C PHE A 165 6.35 -4.24 -0.06
N LEU A 166 7.06 -4.79 -1.08
CA LEU A 166 8.13 -5.76 -0.87
C LEU A 166 9.27 -5.18 0.00
N ALA A 167 9.66 -3.94 -0.28
CA ALA A 167 10.67 -3.25 0.52
C ALA A 167 10.21 -3.03 1.98
N ALA A 168 8.95 -2.69 2.18
CA ALA A 168 8.36 -2.53 3.50
C ALA A 168 8.29 -3.86 4.27
N LEU A 169 7.93 -4.97 3.60
CA LEU A 169 7.98 -6.32 4.19
C LEU A 169 9.40 -6.68 4.64
N GLN A 170 10.39 -6.45 3.78
CA GLN A 170 11.79 -6.71 4.11
C GLN A 170 12.27 -5.86 5.28
N SER A 171 11.88 -4.59 5.33
CA SER A 171 12.25 -3.67 6.41
C SER A 171 11.60 -4.05 7.75
N ALA A 172 10.29 -4.32 7.74
CA ALA A 172 9.52 -4.53 8.96
C ALA A 172 9.63 -5.96 9.51
N LEU A 173 9.70 -6.97 8.63
CA LEU A 173 9.63 -8.38 8.99
C LEU A 173 10.93 -9.16 8.71
N GLY A 174 11.93 -8.53 8.07
CA GLY A 174 13.18 -9.19 7.67
C GLY A 174 13.03 -10.16 6.50
N THR A 175 11.87 -10.17 5.83
CA THR A 175 11.58 -11.05 4.69
C THR A 175 10.50 -10.47 3.79
N ASP A 176 10.69 -10.58 2.49
CA ASP A 176 9.67 -10.32 1.48
C ASP A 176 8.91 -11.61 1.06
N PHE A 177 9.08 -12.70 1.82
CA PHE A 177 8.51 -14.02 1.55
C PHE A 177 8.88 -14.57 0.16
N ARG A 178 10.06 -14.21 -0.34
CA ARG A 178 10.61 -14.58 -1.65
C ARG A 178 9.82 -14.01 -2.85
N LEU A 179 8.99 -13.01 -2.65
CA LEU A 179 8.24 -12.38 -3.73
C LEU A 179 9.17 -11.71 -4.76
N SER A 180 10.28 -11.13 -4.33
CA SER A 180 11.28 -10.54 -5.23
C SER A 180 11.95 -11.55 -6.17
N THR A 181 11.90 -12.85 -5.82
CA THR A 181 12.49 -13.93 -6.63
C THR A 181 11.49 -14.63 -7.55
N PHE A 182 10.28 -14.10 -7.71
CA PHE A 182 9.29 -14.62 -8.65
C PHE A 182 9.83 -14.58 -10.10
N PRO A 183 9.51 -15.56 -10.95
CA PRO A 183 9.96 -15.59 -12.33
C PRO A 183 9.60 -14.30 -13.08
N GLY A 184 10.58 -13.69 -13.73
CA GLY A 184 10.42 -12.43 -14.48
C GLY A 184 10.56 -11.16 -13.64
N VAL A 185 10.50 -11.23 -12.30
CA VAL A 185 10.58 -10.04 -11.42
C VAL A 185 11.95 -9.36 -11.52
N GLU A 186 13.05 -10.13 -11.53
CA GLU A 186 14.39 -9.57 -11.69
C GLU A 186 14.59 -8.87 -13.05
N GLN A 187 13.91 -9.34 -14.09
CA GLN A 187 14.00 -8.81 -15.45
C GLN A 187 13.06 -7.63 -15.69
N THR A 188 11.99 -7.49 -14.89
CA THR A 188 10.93 -6.52 -15.19
C THR A 188 11.42 -5.07 -15.24
N GLY A 189 12.52 -4.73 -14.53
CA GLY A 189 13.12 -3.40 -14.60
C GLY A 189 13.66 -3.04 -16.00
N TRP A 190 13.95 -4.01 -16.86
CA TRP A 190 14.38 -3.79 -18.24
C TRP A 190 13.23 -3.55 -19.21
N TYR A 191 12.01 -3.97 -18.84
CA TYR A 191 10.85 -3.88 -19.73
C TYR A 191 10.62 -2.48 -20.32
N PRO A 192 10.63 -1.36 -19.56
CA PRO A 192 10.41 -0.04 -20.13
C PRO A 192 11.44 0.36 -21.19
N LEU A 193 12.68 -0.14 -21.07
CA LEU A 193 13.76 0.19 -22.02
C LEU A 193 13.57 -0.49 -23.39
N HIS A 194 12.75 -1.54 -23.46
CA HIS A 194 12.50 -2.29 -24.69
C HIS A 194 11.20 -1.88 -25.40
N VAL A 195 10.33 -1.11 -24.76
CA VAL A 195 9.01 -0.74 -25.29
C VAL A 195 8.80 0.77 -25.44
N THR A 196 9.84 1.58 -25.26
CA THR A 196 9.85 3.05 -25.44
C THR A 196 10.47 3.45 -26.77
#